data_30095e0f5c8d2ea8511fca95409ae34e
#
_entry.id   30095e0f5c8d2ea8511fca95409ae34e
#
_cell.length_a   1.000
_cell.length_b   1.000
_cell.length_c   1.000
_cell.angle_alpha   90.00
_cell.angle_beta   90.00
_cell.angle_gamma   90.00
#
_symmetry.space_group_name_H-M   'P 1'
#
loop_
_entity.id
_entity.type
_entity.pdbx_description
1 polymer ?
#
loop_
_entity_poly.entity_id
_entity_poly.type
_entity_poly.pdbx_seq_one_letter_code
_entity_poly.pdbx_strand_id
1 'polypeptide(L)'
;RALREALGTPLAIEPIPTYLRLPVPQMEEAEFLQRFYAESGCDFLIDVAHEWLTARFAGRSPRAFLEELPLEAVTEIHVAGTLPDPDLGEPWIGAAVPDAEILDLAEFVAGRAPRLRAVTFDAFSTSLRAETLLEGMARIRERFGASA
;
A
#
# COMPACT_ATOMS: atom_id res chain seq x y z
N ARG A 1 -9.72 -17.69 -6.66
CA ARG A 1 -9.97 -18.96 -5.96
C ARG A 1 -9.23 -20.11 -6.62
N ALA A 2 -9.46 -20.37 -7.92
CA ALA A 2 -8.81 -21.46 -8.65
C ALA A 2 -7.26 -21.38 -8.60
N LEU A 3 -6.67 -20.19 -8.69
CA LEU A 3 -5.23 -20.03 -8.61
C LEU A 3 -4.69 -20.41 -7.22
N ARG A 4 -5.36 -20.00 -6.15
CA ARG A 4 -4.97 -20.37 -4.77
C ARG A 4 -5.06 -21.87 -4.55
N GLU A 5 -6.11 -22.49 -5.06
CA GLU A 5 -6.28 -23.95 -5.00
C GLU A 5 -5.18 -24.68 -5.79
N ALA A 6 -4.85 -24.18 -6.98
CA ALA A 6 -3.81 -24.76 -7.84
C ALA A 6 -2.40 -24.62 -7.25
N LEU A 7 -2.11 -23.52 -6.59
CA LEU A 7 -0.80 -23.24 -6.00
C LEU A 7 -0.63 -23.91 -4.63
N GLY A 8 -1.72 -24.24 -3.94
CA GLY A 8 -1.68 -24.82 -2.58
C GLY A 8 -1.03 -23.91 -1.53
N THR A 9 -0.97 -22.60 -1.79
CA THR A 9 -0.35 -21.59 -0.91
C THR A 9 -1.28 -20.40 -0.73
N PRO A 10 -1.22 -19.69 0.42
CA PRO A 10 -1.89 -18.41 0.57
C PRO A 10 -1.46 -17.42 -0.54
N LEU A 11 -2.40 -16.62 -0.99
CA LEU A 11 -2.17 -15.54 -1.95
C LEU A 11 -2.58 -14.22 -1.32
N ALA A 12 -1.71 -13.23 -1.42
CA ALA A 12 -2.04 -11.84 -1.22
C ALA A 12 -2.11 -11.13 -2.58
N ILE A 13 -3.04 -10.21 -2.70
CA ILE A 13 -3.20 -9.36 -3.89
C ILE A 13 -2.76 -7.96 -3.50
N GLU A 14 -1.95 -7.36 -4.34
CA GLU A 14 -1.53 -5.97 -4.23
C GLU A 14 -2.31 -5.13 -5.25
N PRO A 15 -3.11 -4.14 -4.81
CA PRO A 15 -3.66 -3.14 -5.69
C PRO A 15 -2.54 -2.24 -6.23
N ILE A 16 -2.57 -1.99 -7.53
CA ILE A 16 -1.63 -1.04 -8.16
C ILE A 16 -2.21 0.38 -8.08
N PRO A 17 -1.35 1.43 -8.09
CA PRO A 17 -1.85 2.79 -8.01
C PRO A 17 -2.72 3.14 -9.21
N THR A 18 -3.92 3.64 -8.95
CA THR A 18 -4.87 4.05 -9.98
C THR A 18 -4.79 5.56 -10.22
N TYR A 19 -4.06 5.96 -11.24
CA TYR A 19 -3.87 7.36 -11.65
C TYR A 19 -4.52 7.69 -13.00
N LEU A 20 -5.20 6.73 -13.60
CA LEU A 20 -5.96 6.93 -14.84
C LEU A 20 -7.43 6.63 -14.57
N ARG A 21 -8.30 7.61 -14.85
CA ARG A 21 -9.74 7.34 -14.88
C ARG A 21 -10.08 6.57 -16.16
N LEU A 22 -10.57 5.36 -15.99
CA LEU A 22 -11.16 4.63 -17.10
C LEU A 22 -12.41 5.37 -17.61
N PRO A 23 -12.65 5.39 -18.92
CA PRO A 23 -13.78 6.13 -19.50
C PRO A 23 -15.16 5.70 -18.98
N VAL A 24 -15.26 4.47 -18.50
CA VAL A 24 -16.50 3.89 -17.94
C VAL A 24 -16.12 3.04 -16.73
N PRO A 25 -15.91 3.64 -15.56
CA PRO A 25 -15.77 2.86 -14.33
C PRO A 25 -17.08 2.15 -14.06
N GLN A 26 -17.06 0.84 -13.94
CA GLN A 26 -18.24 0.05 -13.58
C GLN A 26 -18.43 -0.04 -12.06
N MET A 27 -17.38 0.30 -11.31
CA MET A 27 -17.33 0.16 -9.86
C MET A 27 -16.20 1.03 -9.30
N GLU A 28 -16.40 1.60 -8.13
CA GLU A 28 -15.32 2.26 -7.38
C GLU A 28 -14.32 1.24 -6.88
N GLU A 29 -13.04 1.62 -6.78
CA GLU A 29 -11.96 0.69 -6.45
C GLU A 29 -12.14 0.03 -5.09
N ALA A 30 -12.51 0.78 -4.06
CA ALA A 30 -12.76 0.24 -2.74
C ALA A 30 -13.91 -0.79 -2.74
N GLU A 31 -15.00 -0.51 -3.47
CA GLU A 31 -16.10 -1.46 -3.64
C GLU A 31 -15.63 -2.73 -4.36
N PHE A 32 -14.81 -2.58 -5.41
CA PHE A 32 -14.23 -3.72 -6.12
C PHE A 32 -13.39 -4.60 -5.20
N LEU A 33 -12.51 -4.00 -4.40
CA LEU A 33 -11.63 -4.73 -3.48
C LEU A 33 -12.41 -5.43 -2.37
N GLN A 34 -13.44 -4.79 -1.83
CA GLN A 34 -14.34 -5.42 -0.84
C GLN A 34 -15.05 -6.64 -1.42
N ARG A 35 -15.63 -6.50 -2.63
CA ARG A 35 -16.30 -7.62 -3.31
C ARG A 35 -15.33 -8.72 -3.67
N PHE A 36 -14.15 -8.36 -4.17
CA PHE A 36 -13.11 -9.32 -4.48
C PHE A 36 -12.72 -10.15 -3.25
N TYR A 37 -12.54 -9.50 -2.10
CA TYR A 37 -12.28 -10.19 -0.85
C TYR A 37 -13.43 -11.12 -0.45
N ALA A 38 -14.65 -10.63 -0.44
CA ALA A 38 -15.82 -11.42 -0.08
C ALA A 38 -15.99 -12.68 -0.96
N GLU A 39 -15.67 -12.59 -2.25
CA GLU A 39 -15.82 -13.69 -3.19
C GLU A 39 -14.61 -14.64 -3.24
N SER A 40 -13.40 -14.13 -3.09
CA SER A 40 -12.16 -14.91 -3.23
C SER A 40 -11.60 -15.41 -1.91
N GLY A 41 -11.77 -14.64 -0.83
CA GLY A 41 -11.09 -14.83 0.44
C GLY A 41 -9.56 -14.71 0.35
N CYS A 42 -9.05 -14.00 -0.68
CA CYS A 42 -7.62 -13.72 -0.80
C CYS A 42 -7.20 -12.67 0.22
N ASP A 43 -5.98 -12.80 0.72
CA ASP A 43 -5.38 -11.78 1.56
C ASP A 43 -4.96 -10.57 0.71
N PHE A 44 -4.74 -9.43 1.37
CA PHE A 44 -4.20 -8.23 0.72
C PHE A 44 -2.81 -7.90 1.23
N LEU A 45 -2.00 -7.43 0.31
CA LEU A 45 -0.83 -6.60 0.54
C LEU A 45 -1.25 -5.18 0.17
N ILE A 46 -1.12 -4.24 1.09
CA ILE A 46 -1.41 -2.83 0.84
C ILE A 46 -0.10 -2.06 0.81
N ASP A 47 0.25 -1.51 -0.37
CA ASP A 47 1.25 -0.45 -0.44
C ASP A 47 0.56 0.88 -0.14
N VAL A 48 0.93 1.47 1.00
CA VAL A 48 0.30 2.70 1.48
C VAL A 48 0.59 3.88 0.56
N ALA A 49 1.75 3.90 -0.10
CA ALA A 49 2.07 4.96 -1.06
C ALA A 49 1.25 4.81 -2.35
N HIS A 50 0.92 3.59 -2.78
CA HIS A 50 0.00 3.33 -3.89
C HIS A 50 -1.40 3.90 -3.60
N GLU A 51 -1.93 3.58 -2.43
CA GLU A 51 -3.27 4.02 -2.02
C GLU A 51 -3.32 5.54 -1.75
N TRP A 52 -2.24 6.09 -1.21
CA TRP A 52 -2.07 7.53 -1.05
C TRP A 52 -2.13 8.24 -2.40
N LEU A 53 -1.41 7.72 -3.40
CA LEU A 53 -1.40 8.27 -4.76
C LEU A 53 -2.78 8.15 -5.42
N THR A 54 -3.40 6.96 -5.36
CA THR A 54 -4.75 6.69 -5.88
C THR A 54 -5.78 7.67 -5.31
N ALA A 55 -5.79 7.85 -3.99
CA ALA A 55 -6.71 8.77 -3.33
C ALA A 55 -6.50 10.22 -3.79
N ARG A 56 -5.26 10.68 -3.90
CA ARG A 56 -4.93 12.03 -4.37
C ARG A 56 -5.39 12.27 -5.81
N PHE A 57 -5.16 11.33 -6.73
CA PHE A 57 -5.67 11.42 -8.10
C PHE A 57 -7.20 11.41 -8.18
N ALA A 58 -7.85 10.73 -7.25
CA ALA A 58 -9.30 10.77 -7.12
C ALA A 58 -9.84 12.04 -6.43
N GLY A 59 -8.95 12.93 -5.94
CA GLY A 59 -9.34 14.13 -5.17
C GLY A 59 -9.90 13.80 -3.80
N ARG A 60 -9.48 12.68 -3.21
CA ARG A 60 -9.96 12.15 -1.93
C ARG A 60 -8.90 12.25 -0.84
N SER A 61 -9.32 12.25 0.41
CA SER A 61 -8.40 12.06 1.53
C SER A 61 -7.85 10.64 1.52
N PRO A 62 -6.50 10.45 1.56
CA PRO A 62 -5.89 9.11 1.61
C PRO A 62 -6.40 8.27 2.78
N ARG A 63 -6.53 8.87 3.95
CA ARG A 63 -7.05 8.18 5.13
C ARG A 63 -8.49 7.72 4.96
N ALA A 64 -9.37 8.58 4.43
CA ALA A 64 -10.76 8.23 4.18
C ALA A 64 -10.89 7.12 3.12
N PHE A 65 -10.00 7.13 2.12
CA PHE A 65 -9.95 6.07 1.12
C PHE A 65 -9.51 4.73 1.75
N LEU A 66 -8.45 4.72 2.55
CA LEU A 66 -7.99 3.53 3.25
C LEU A 66 -9.05 2.94 4.21
N GLU A 67 -9.90 3.78 4.82
CA GLU A 67 -11.00 3.32 5.68
C GLU A 67 -12.04 2.46 4.95
N GLU A 68 -12.13 2.60 3.63
CA GLU A 68 -13.08 1.86 2.80
C GLU A 68 -12.53 0.51 2.31
N LEU A 69 -11.23 0.25 2.50
CA LEU A 69 -10.59 -1.00 2.07
C LEU A 69 -10.89 -2.14 3.07
N PRO A 70 -10.84 -3.42 2.63
CA PRO A 70 -11.02 -4.57 3.50
C PRO A 70 -9.78 -4.82 4.38
N LEU A 71 -9.53 -3.92 5.35
CA LEU A 71 -8.31 -3.92 6.16
C LEU A 71 -8.15 -5.18 7.02
N GLU A 72 -9.24 -5.86 7.35
CA GLU A 72 -9.20 -7.15 8.05
C GLU A 72 -8.55 -8.27 7.23
N ALA A 73 -8.42 -8.09 5.91
CA ALA A 73 -7.77 -9.04 5.01
C ALA A 73 -6.28 -8.75 4.80
N VAL A 74 -5.78 -7.63 5.32
CA VAL A 74 -4.40 -7.21 5.11
C VAL A 74 -3.45 -8.08 5.93
N THR A 75 -2.47 -8.67 5.25
CA THR A 75 -1.42 -9.50 5.87
C THR A 75 -0.03 -8.89 5.73
N GLU A 76 0.15 -7.94 4.82
CA GLU A 76 1.40 -7.23 4.60
C GLU A 76 1.12 -5.77 4.22
N ILE A 77 1.98 -4.88 4.71
CA ILE A 77 1.99 -3.46 4.36
C ILE A 77 3.32 -3.15 3.69
N HIS A 78 3.26 -2.58 2.50
CA HIS A 78 4.41 -1.94 1.87
C HIS A 78 4.40 -0.45 2.16
N VAL A 79 5.60 0.10 2.35
CA VAL A 79 5.84 1.51 2.62
C VAL A 79 6.93 1.99 1.67
N ALA A 80 6.63 2.96 0.85
CA ALA A 80 7.56 3.62 -0.05
C ALA A 80 7.63 5.13 0.26
N GLY A 81 8.70 5.77 -0.18
CA GLY A 81 8.76 7.22 -0.14
C GLY A 81 8.16 7.87 -1.38
N THR A 82 8.02 9.18 -1.36
CA THR A 82 7.57 9.96 -2.49
C THR A 82 8.67 10.87 -3.01
N LEU A 83 8.69 11.08 -4.33
CA LEU A 83 9.59 11.99 -5.01
C LEU A 83 8.76 12.87 -5.96
N PRO A 84 9.20 14.10 -6.23
CA PRO A 84 8.57 14.89 -7.30
C PRO A 84 8.72 14.16 -8.63
N ASP A 85 7.62 14.01 -9.36
CA ASP A 85 7.69 13.56 -10.75
C ASP A 85 8.32 14.66 -11.60
N PRO A 86 9.38 14.38 -12.38
CA PRO A 86 10.10 15.40 -13.15
C PRO A 86 9.24 16.04 -14.25
N ASP A 87 8.25 15.34 -14.77
CA ASP A 87 7.42 15.80 -15.88
C ASP A 87 6.14 16.48 -15.39
N LEU A 88 5.54 15.97 -14.31
CA LEU A 88 4.28 16.44 -13.77
C LEU A 88 4.45 17.46 -12.64
N GLY A 89 5.61 17.48 -11.98
CA GLY A 89 5.86 18.33 -10.81
C GLY A 89 5.06 17.94 -9.55
N GLU A 90 4.25 16.90 -9.64
CA GLU A 90 3.45 16.36 -8.56
C GLU A 90 4.22 15.24 -7.83
N PRO A 91 3.94 14.99 -6.54
CA PRO A 91 4.54 13.87 -5.83
C PRO A 91 4.18 12.53 -6.48
N TRP A 92 5.19 11.68 -6.64
CA TRP A 92 5.07 10.34 -7.17
C TRP A 92 5.77 9.34 -6.25
N ILE A 93 5.42 8.07 -6.36
CA ILE A 93 6.05 7.00 -5.60
C ILE A 93 7.48 6.80 -6.10
N GLY A 94 8.42 6.67 -5.20
CA GLY A 94 9.82 6.48 -5.56
C GLY A 94 10.66 5.83 -4.47
N ALA A 95 11.89 5.49 -4.85
CA ALA A 95 12.88 4.94 -3.94
C ALA A 95 13.44 6.02 -2.99
N ALA A 96 12.59 6.55 -2.16
CA ALA A 96 12.90 7.56 -1.15
C ALA A 96 12.52 7.07 0.25
N VAL A 97 13.09 7.72 1.24
CA VAL A 97 12.72 7.46 2.64
C VAL A 97 11.27 7.86 2.85
N PRO A 98 10.41 6.99 3.43
CA PRO A 98 9.03 7.32 3.70
C PRO A 98 8.93 8.57 4.58
N ASP A 99 8.05 9.48 4.21
CA ASP A 99 7.74 10.65 5.01
C ASP A 99 6.76 10.34 6.15
N ALA A 100 6.48 11.33 6.99
CA ALA A 100 5.62 11.16 8.15
C ALA A 100 4.18 10.83 7.75
N GLU A 101 3.66 11.41 6.66
CA GLU A 101 2.28 11.15 6.20
C GLU A 101 2.10 9.68 5.81
N ILE A 102 3.04 9.13 5.03
CA ILE A 102 3.00 7.72 4.63
C ILE A 102 3.11 6.79 5.85
N LEU A 103 4.01 7.11 6.78
CA LEU A 103 4.16 6.31 8.00
C LEU A 103 2.92 6.36 8.90
N ASP A 104 2.29 7.51 9.05
CA ASP A 104 1.07 7.67 9.84
C ASP A 104 -0.12 6.91 9.21
N LEU A 105 -0.21 6.89 7.88
CA LEU A 105 -1.18 6.07 7.17
C LEU A 105 -0.90 4.57 7.31
N ALA A 106 0.37 4.17 7.28
CA ALA A 106 0.74 2.77 7.51
C ALA A 106 0.39 2.32 8.94
N GLU A 107 0.63 3.14 9.96
CA GLU A 107 0.18 2.88 11.34
C GLU A 107 -1.34 2.78 11.44
N PHE A 108 -2.06 3.65 10.72
CA PHE A 108 -3.51 3.60 10.67
C PHE A 108 -4.03 2.27 10.11
N VAL A 109 -3.43 1.77 9.01
CA VAL A 109 -3.75 0.45 8.43
C VAL A 109 -3.38 -0.66 9.41
N ALA A 110 -2.17 -0.63 9.98
CA ALA A 110 -1.68 -1.64 10.92
C ALA A 110 -2.60 -1.79 12.14
N GLY A 111 -3.13 -0.69 12.67
CA GLY A 111 -4.07 -0.69 13.81
C GLY A 111 -5.43 -1.34 13.49
N ARG A 112 -5.73 -1.60 12.19
CA ARG A 112 -6.99 -2.18 11.71
C ARG A 112 -6.81 -3.51 10.97
N ALA A 113 -5.58 -3.97 10.85
CA ALA A 113 -5.19 -5.19 10.16
C ALA A 113 -4.82 -6.29 11.16
N PRO A 114 -5.78 -7.00 11.77
CA PRO A 114 -5.52 -7.99 12.82
C PRO A 114 -4.71 -9.19 12.34
N ARG A 115 -4.57 -9.34 11.03
CA ARG A 115 -3.81 -10.43 10.39
C ARG A 115 -2.46 -9.98 9.87
N LEU A 116 -2.04 -8.73 10.13
CA LEU A 116 -0.78 -8.17 9.70
C LEU A 116 0.40 -9.01 10.21
N ARG A 117 1.34 -9.32 9.33
CA ARG A 117 2.53 -10.14 9.59
C ARG A 117 3.83 -9.42 9.28
N ALA A 118 3.80 -8.49 8.33
CA ALA A 118 4.99 -7.79 7.88
C ALA A 118 4.68 -6.34 7.49
N VAL A 119 5.66 -5.47 7.74
CA VAL A 119 5.75 -4.14 7.15
C VAL A 119 7.08 -4.07 6.42
N THR A 120 7.03 -3.85 5.12
CA THR A 120 8.18 -3.93 4.21
C THR A 120 8.49 -2.56 3.63
N PHE A 121 9.78 -2.18 3.58
CA PHE A 121 10.19 -1.02 2.80
C PHE A 121 10.29 -1.42 1.32
N ASP A 122 9.33 -0.95 0.52
CA ASP A 122 9.35 -1.14 -0.91
C ASP A 122 10.08 0.02 -1.60
N ALA A 123 11.33 -0.23 -1.96
CA ALA A 123 12.20 0.76 -2.58
C ALA A 123 12.75 0.20 -3.90
N PHE A 124 11.87 -0.03 -4.85
CA PHE A 124 12.25 -0.60 -6.14
C PHE A 124 12.85 0.45 -7.07
N SER A 125 14.18 0.50 -7.15
CA SER A 125 14.90 1.35 -8.09
C SER A 125 16.33 0.86 -8.31
N THR A 126 16.81 0.96 -9.55
CA THR A 126 18.22 0.70 -9.91
C THR A 126 19.17 1.77 -9.37
N SER A 127 18.66 2.93 -8.96
CA SER A 127 19.41 4.05 -8.39
C SER A 127 19.28 4.17 -6.87
N LEU A 128 18.70 3.18 -6.21
CA LEU A 128 18.55 3.17 -4.75
C LEU A 128 19.92 3.21 -4.08
N ARG A 129 20.10 4.18 -3.20
CA ARG A 129 21.33 4.31 -2.40
C ARG A 129 21.19 3.50 -1.11
N ALA A 130 22.30 2.94 -0.65
CA ALA A 130 22.34 2.17 0.58
C ALA A 130 21.89 3.00 1.80
N GLU A 131 22.24 4.28 1.85
CA GLU A 131 21.83 5.19 2.91
C GLU A 131 20.32 5.34 2.97
N THR A 132 19.66 5.50 1.82
CA THR A 132 18.19 5.59 1.72
C THR A 132 17.52 4.30 2.21
N LEU A 133 18.06 3.15 1.84
CA LEU A 133 17.57 1.84 2.29
C LEU A 133 17.68 1.73 3.81
N LEU A 134 18.85 2.01 4.37
CA LEU A 134 19.09 1.91 5.81
C LEU A 134 18.22 2.87 6.61
N GLU A 135 18.08 4.12 6.15
CA GLU A 135 17.23 5.11 6.80
C GLU A 135 15.74 4.72 6.74
N GLY A 136 15.25 4.29 5.57
CA GLY A 136 13.87 3.83 5.42
C GLY A 136 13.55 2.66 6.34
N MET A 137 14.42 1.66 6.39
CA MET A 137 14.29 0.53 7.30
C MET A 137 14.35 0.95 8.79
N ALA A 138 15.19 1.94 9.13
CA ALA A 138 15.27 2.45 10.50
C ALA A 138 13.95 3.11 10.92
N ARG A 139 13.36 3.95 10.07
CA ARG A 139 12.05 4.60 10.34
C ARG A 139 10.92 3.58 10.51
N ILE A 140 10.90 2.55 9.67
CA ILE A 140 9.91 1.48 9.81
C ILE A 140 10.09 0.73 11.13
N ARG A 141 11.33 0.41 11.50
CA ARG A 141 11.61 -0.26 12.79
C ARG A 141 11.24 0.60 13.99
N GLU A 142 11.45 1.91 13.91
CA GLU A 142 11.06 2.85 14.96
C GLU A 142 9.54 2.86 15.18
N ARG A 143 8.76 2.80 14.08
CA ARG A 143 7.30 2.86 14.12
C ARG A 143 6.63 1.51 14.42
N PHE A 144 7.17 0.43 13.86
CA PHE A 144 6.53 -0.88 13.87
C PHE A 144 7.37 -1.96 14.57
N GLY A 145 8.60 -1.65 14.95
CA GLY A 145 9.45 -2.58 15.68
C GLY A 145 8.80 -2.91 17.01
N ALA A 146 8.54 -4.19 17.25
CA ALA A 146 8.07 -4.65 18.54
C ALA A 146 9.07 -4.18 19.62
N SER A 147 8.58 -3.55 20.66
CA SER A 147 9.33 -3.42 21.91
C SER A 147 9.65 -4.83 22.34
N ALA A 148 10.95 -5.19 22.25
CA ALA A 148 11.47 -6.48 22.67
C ALA A 148 11.26 -6.69 24.17
#